data_8e3c0d5d7908081885f7d3a9094b3ea9
#
_entry.id   8e3c0d5d7908081885f7d3a9094b3ea9
#
_cell.length_a   1.000
_cell.length_b   1.000
_cell.length_c   1.000
_cell.angle_alpha   90.00
_cell.angle_beta   90.00
_cell.angle_gamma   90.00
#
_symmetry.space_group_name_H-M   'P 1'
#
loop_
_entity.id
_entity.type
_entity.pdbx_description
1 polymer ?
#
loop_
_entity_poly.entity_id
_entity_poly.type
_entity_poly.pdbx_seq_one_letter_code
_entity_poly.pdbx_strand_id
1 'polypeptide(L)'
;ADGQVTGGPVYYIRAAFKGTFGKVLAGIFAILITLALGFMGNAVQSNSIAASFHTAFGIPQWIMGLVVAVIAIFVFMGGMKRIAKVTETIVPFMAALYIIGSLIVIIYNYKNIPYAFASIFIGAFSPSSVVGGAAGATVKLALTKGVARGLFSNEAGMGSTPHAHAVAKVDHPVEQGFVAMTGVFIDTFVVLN
;
A
#
# COMPACT_ATOMS: atom_id res chain seq x y z
N ALA A 1 -23.43 -19.61 -0.47
CA ALA A 1 -24.09 -20.47 -1.39
C ALA A 1 -23.17 -20.96 -2.50
N ASP A 2 -22.20 -20.20 -2.97
CA ASP A 2 -21.38 -20.56 -4.15
C ASP A 2 -19.99 -21.12 -3.79
N GLY A 3 -19.79 -21.57 -2.55
CA GLY A 3 -18.51 -22.12 -2.08
C GLY A 3 -17.35 -21.13 -2.04
N GLN A 4 -17.60 -19.84 -2.24
CA GLN A 4 -16.60 -18.81 -2.11
C GLN A 4 -16.43 -18.44 -0.63
N VAL A 5 -15.18 -18.50 -0.16
CA VAL A 5 -14.82 -18.03 1.18
C VAL A 5 -14.72 -16.50 1.13
N THR A 6 -15.44 -15.85 2.02
CA THR A 6 -15.44 -14.40 2.18
C THR A 6 -15.22 -14.03 3.62
N GLY A 7 -14.57 -12.91 3.88
CA GLY A 7 -14.31 -12.42 5.22
C GLY A 7 -14.00 -10.93 5.23
N GLY A 8 -13.51 -10.45 6.35
CA GLY A 8 -13.10 -9.06 6.51
C GLY A 8 -14.02 -8.27 7.45
N PRO A 9 -13.77 -6.95 7.62
CA PRO A 9 -14.44 -6.13 8.64
C PRO A 9 -15.95 -6.11 8.59
N VAL A 10 -16.56 -6.20 7.42
CA VAL A 10 -18.02 -6.26 7.27
C VAL A 10 -18.63 -7.40 8.08
N TYR A 11 -17.96 -8.54 8.12
CA TYR A 11 -18.45 -9.73 8.80
C TYR A 11 -18.29 -9.63 10.31
N TYR A 12 -17.13 -9.23 10.81
CA TYR A 12 -16.95 -9.12 12.24
C TYR A 12 -17.62 -7.88 12.86
N ILE A 13 -17.84 -6.80 12.10
CA ILE A 13 -18.71 -5.70 12.55
C ILE A 13 -20.14 -6.22 12.77
N ARG A 14 -20.68 -7.03 11.86
CA ARG A 14 -22.01 -7.63 12.00
C ARG A 14 -22.07 -8.67 13.12
N ALA A 15 -20.98 -9.34 13.40
CA ALA A 15 -20.90 -10.29 14.51
C ALA A 15 -20.83 -9.59 15.87
N ALA A 16 -20.07 -8.48 15.96
CA ALA A 16 -19.91 -7.70 17.18
C ALA A 16 -21.16 -6.87 17.50
N PHE A 17 -21.74 -6.22 16.50
CA PHE A 17 -22.92 -5.36 16.65
C PHE A 17 -24.15 -6.04 16.05
N LYS A 18 -24.97 -6.62 16.89
CA LYS A 18 -26.19 -7.32 16.46
C LYS A 18 -27.29 -6.33 16.03
N GLY A 19 -28.22 -6.79 15.21
CA GLY A 19 -29.38 -6.02 14.77
C GLY A 19 -29.12 -5.04 13.62
N THR A 20 -30.01 -4.05 13.51
CA THR A 20 -29.98 -3.07 12.40
C THR A 20 -28.77 -2.17 12.47
N PHE A 21 -28.30 -1.80 13.65
CA PHE A 21 -27.12 -0.96 13.83
C PHE A 21 -25.85 -1.60 13.21
N GLY A 22 -25.61 -2.87 13.49
CA GLY A 22 -24.46 -3.59 12.91
C GLY A 22 -24.55 -3.71 11.40
N LYS A 23 -25.75 -3.87 10.84
CA LYS A 23 -25.94 -3.91 9.37
C LYS A 23 -25.62 -2.56 8.72
N VAL A 24 -26.10 -1.48 9.30
CA VAL A 24 -25.86 -0.10 8.82
C VAL A 24 -24.37 0.22 8.90
N LEU A 25 -23.74 -0.04 10.05
CA LEU A 25 -22.31 0.22 10.25
C LEU A 25 -21.44 -0.57 9.27
N ALA A 26 -21.75 -1.84 9.06
CA ALA A 26 -21.06 -2.68 8.08
C ALA A 26 -21.26 -2.17 6.63
N GLY A 27 -22.46 -1.69 6.31
CA GLY A 27 -22.76 -1.07 5.01
C GLY A 27 -21.98 0.22 4.78
N ILE A 28 -21.92 1.10 5.78
CA ILE A 28 -21.11 2.33 5.73
C ILE A 28 -19.64 1.98 5.53
N PHE A 29 -19.11 1.03 6.30
CA PHE A 29 -17.74 0.58 6.13
C PHE A 29 -17.46 0.06 4.72
N ALA A 30 -18.36 -0.77 4.16
CA ALA A 30 -18.21 -1.31 2.81
C ALA A 30 -18.15 -0.21 1.75
N ILE A 31 -18.98 0.82 1.86
CA ILE A 31 -18.96 1.97 0.96
C ILE A 31 -17.63 2.74 1.11
N LEU A 32 -17.24 3.05 2.34
CA LEU A 32 -16.03 3.83 2.61
C LEU A 32 -14.76 3.11 2.15
N ILE A 33 -14.63 1.81 2.38
CA ILE A 33 -13.45 1.05 1.94
C ILE A 33 -13.40 0.93 0.41
N THR A 34 -14.55 0.80 -0.24
CA THR A 34 -14.63 0.78 -1.71
C THR A 34 -14.21 2.14 -2.30
N LEU A 35 -14.65 3.24 -1.72
CA LEU A 35 -14.23 4.58 -2.14
C LEU A 35 -12.74 4.82 -1.87
N ALA A 36 -12.25 4.42 -0.70
CA ALA A 36 -10.86 4.62 -0.32
C ALA A 36 -9.90 3.84 -1.23
N LEU A 37 -10.14 2.57 -1.46
CA LEU A 37 -9.24 1.72 -2.25
C LEU A 37 -9.57 1.75 -3.74
N GLY A 38 -10.85 1.69 -4.09
CA GLY A 38 -11.30 1.62 -5.49
C GLY A 38 -11.07 2.92 -6.26
N PHE A 39 -11.19 4.06 -5.62
CA PHE A 39 -11.00 5.37 -6.26
C PHE A 39 -9.72 6.06 -5.82
N MET A 40 -9.61 6.40 -4.52
CA MET A 40 -8.50 7.22 -4.04
C MET A 40 -7.16 6.47 -4.13
N GLY A 41 -7.10 5.21 -3.70
CA GLY A 41 -5.90 4.40 -3.76
C GLY A 41 -5.43 4.16 -5.19
N ASN A 42 -6.33 3.77 -6.07
CA ASN A 42 -6.02 3.58 -7.49
C ASN A 42 -5.56 4.86 -8.19
N ALA A 43 -6.17 6.01 -7.85
CA ALA A 43 -5.74 7.30 -8.41
C ALA A 43 -4.29 7.63 -8.02
N VAL A 44 -3.91 7.41 -6.75
CA VAL A 44 -2.54 7.64 -6.28
C VAL A 44 -1.54 6.72 -6.98
N GLN A 45 -1.86 5.43 -7.10
CA GLN A 45 -0.98 4.45 -7.74
C GLN A 45 -0.83 4.72 -9.23
N SER A 46 -1.91 4.95 -9.95
CA SER A 46 -1.89 5.27 -11.38
C SER A 46 -1.11 6.54 -11.68
N ASN A 47 -1.28 7.57 -10.85
CA ASN A 47 -0.52 8.81 -10.96
C ASN A 47 0.97 8.60 -10.72
N SER A 48 1.34 7.78 -9.73
CA SER A 48 2.75 7.47 -9.44
C SER A 48 3.42 6.70 -10.59
N ILE A 49 2.72 5.73 -11.19
CA ILE A 49 3.20 5.02 -12.38
C ILE A 49 3.40 6.00 -13.53
N ALA A 50 2.39 6.79 -13.84
CA ALA A 50 2.44 7.74 -14.94
C ALA A 50 3.54 8.80 -14.76
N ALA A 51 3.72 9.32 -13.55
CA ALA A 51 4.77 10.27 -13.21
C ALA A 51 6.17 9.66 -13.37
N SER A 52 6.37 8.41 -12.94
CA SER A 52 7.63 7.70 -13.06
C SER A 52 8.04 7.50 -14.52
N PHE A 53 7.10 7.08 -15.38
CA PHE A 53 7.34 6.93 -16.80
C PHE A 53 7.57 8.27 -17.51
N HIS A 54 6.87 9.31 -17.09
CA HIS A 54 7.11 10.65 -17.61
C HIS A 54 8.52 11.12 -17.26
N THR A 55 8.97 10.94 -16.04
CA THR A 55 10.29 11.35 -15.60
C THR A 55 11.40 10.54 -16.27
N ALA A 56 11.23 9.25 -16.45
CA ALA A 56 12.25 8.37 -17.01
C ALA A 56 12.34 8.43 -18.54
N PHE A 57 11.21 8.54 -19.23
CA PHE A 57 11.12 8.37 -20.67
C PHE A 57 10.45 9.55 -21.41
N GLY A 58 9.98 10.58 -20.69
CA GLY A 58 9.27 11.71 -21.29
C GLY A 58 7.87 11.36 -21.82
N ILE A 59 7.33 10.18 -21.49
CA ILE A 59 6.02 9.74 -21.97
C ILE A 59 4.92 10.57 -21.31
N PRO A 60 3.98 11.16 -22.05
CA PRO A 60 2.85 11.88 -21.47
C PRO A 60 2.03 11.04 -20.49
N GLN A 61 1.71 11.59 -19.32
CA GLN A 61 1.06 10.86 -18.24
C GLN A 61 -0.28 10.23 -18.65
N TRP A 62 -1.04 10.89 -19.50
CA TRP A 62 -2.34 10.39 -19.98
C TRP A 62 -2.21 9.11 -20.82
N ILE A 63 -1.12 8.96 -21.60
CA ILE A 63 -0.83 7.74 -22.37
C ILE A 63 -0.59 6.58 -21.40
N MET A 64 0.25 6.80 -20.39
CA MET A 64 0.48 5.76 -19.37
C MET A 64 -0.78 5.43 -18.59
N GLY A 65 -1.61 6.43 -18.28
CA GLY A 65 -2.91 6.20 -17.66
C GLY A 65 -3.80 5.29 -18.51
N LEU A 66 -3.85 5.52 -19.82
CA LEU A 66 -4.59 4.67 -20.76
C LEU A 66 -4.04 3.23 -20.82
N VAL A 67 -2.72 3.07 -20.90
CA VAL A 67 -2.07 1.76 -20.90
C VAL A 67 -2.39 0.98 -19.63
N VAL A 68 -2.24 1.62 -18.45
CA VAL A 68 -2.59 1.00 -17.16
C VAL A 68 -4.07 0.62 -17.09
N ALA A 69 -4.96 1.49 -17.57
CA ALA A 69 -6.40 1.20 -17.60
C ALA A 69 -6.72 -0.02 -18.47
N VAL A 70 -6.14 -0.13 -19.66
CA VAL A 70 -6.35 -1.29 -20.56
C VAL A 70 -5.85 -2.58 -19.90
N ILE A 71 -4.65 -2.56 -19.30
CA ILE A 71 -4.10 -3.73 -18.60
C ILE A 71 -5.00 -4.11 -17.43
N ALA A 72 -5.45 -3.14 -16.63
CA ALA A 72 -6.32 -3.37 -15.49
C ALA A 72 -7.66 -3.99 -15.91
N ILE A 73 -8.31 -3.45 -16.94
CA ILE A 73 -9.55 -4.01 -17.51
C ILE A 73 -9.33 -5.47 -17.90
N PHE A 74 -8.26 -5.76 -18.65
CA PHE A 74 -7.95 -7.11 -19.09
C PHE A 74 -7.75 -8.08 -17.92
N VAL A 75 -7.09 -7.67 -16.84
CA VAL A 75 -6.89 -8.48 -15.63
C VAL A 75 -8.21 -8.68 -14.89
N PHE A 76 -8.99 -7.61 -14.69
CA PHE A 76 -10.24 -7.65 -13.91
C PHE A 76 -11.35 -8.44 -14.60
N MET A 77 -11.42 -8.45 -15.93
CA MET A 77 -12.37 -9.29 -16.68
C MET A 77 -12.24 -10.79 -16.36
N GLY A 78 -11.08 -11.23 -15.89
CA GLY A 78 -10.86 -12.64 -15.49
C GLY A 78 -11.29 -12.96 -14.06
N GLY A 79 -11.82 -11.99 -13.31
CA GLY A 79 -12.30 -12.15 -11.93
C GLY A 79 -11.20 -12.46 -10.93
N MET A 80 -11.59 -12.79 -9.69
CA MET A 80 -10.70 -12.98 -8.56
C MET A 80 -9.57 -13.99 -8.80
N LYS A 81 -9.85 -15.09 -9.47
CA LYS A 81 -8.83 -16.12 -9.77
C LYS A 81 -7.73 -15.60 -10.67
N ARG A 82 -8.07 -14.78 -11.65
CA ARG A 82 -7.09 -14.19 -12.57
C ARG A 82 -6.29 -13.10 -11.90
N ILE A 83 -6.93 -12.25 -11.11
CA ILE A 83 -6.26 -11.22 -10.31
C ILE A 83 -5.22 -11.88 -9.39
N ALA A 84 -5.62 -12.91 -8.63
CA ALA A 84 -4.72 -13.63 -7.75
C ALA A 84 -3.52 -14.22 -8.49
N LYS A 85 -3.74 -14.91 -9.62
CA LYS A 85 -2.66 -15.52 -10.41
C LYS A 85 -1.69 -14.51 -11.00
N VAL A 86 -2.20 -13.38 -11.51
CA VAL A 86 -1.37 -12.30 -12.05
C VAL A 86 -0.54 -11.66 -10.95
N THR A 87 -1.15 -11.37 -9.80
CA THR A 87 -0.47 -10.79 -8.65
C THR A 87 0.59 -11.72 -8.09
N GLU A 88 0.28 -12.99 -7.90
CA GLU A 88 1.21 -14.02 -7.42
C GLU A 88 2.47 -14.12 -8.29
N THR A 89 2.34 -13.89 -9.60
CA THR A 89 3.47 -13.96 -10.53
C THR A 89 4.24 -12.65 -10.61
N ILE A 90 3.56 -11.52 -10.70
CA ILE A 90 4.19 -10.21 -10.95
C ILE A 90 4.83 -9.62 -9.69
N VAL A 91 4.19 -9.75 -8.53
CA VAL A 91 4.66 -9.11 -7.30
C VAL A 91 6.03 -9.61 -6.84
N PRO A 92 6.33 -10.93 -6.80
CA PRO A 92 7.66 -11.40 -6.43
C PRO A 92 8.76 -10.91 -7.40
N PHE A 93 8.46 -10.88 -8.71
CA PHE A 93 9.39 -10.38 -9.70
C PHE A 93 9.67 -8.89 -9.52
N MET A 94 8.62 -8.10 -9.32
CA MET A 94 8.74 -6.66 -9.04
C MET A 94 9.53 -6.40 -7.74
N ALA A 95 9.24 -7.14 -6.68
CA ALA A 95 9.94 -7.02 -5.41
C ALA A 95 11.43 -7.38 -5.55
N ALA A 96 11.73 -8.45 -6.27
CA ALA A 96 13.13 -8.86 -6.53
C ALA A 96 13.90 -7.78 -7.30
N LEU A 97 13.32 -7.22 -8.37
CA LEU A 97 13.93 -6.12 -9.13
C LEU A 97 14.19 -4.89 -8.25
N TYR A 98 13.21 -4.53 -7.44
CA TYR A 98 13.33 -3.39 -6.53
C TYR A 98 14.44 -3.59 -5.50
N ILE A 99 14.44 -4.74 -4.82
CA ILE A 99 15.44 -5.07 -3.79
C ILE A 99 16.84 -5.13 -4.39
N ILE A 100 17.01 -5.79 -5.53
CA ILE A 100 18.32 -5.86 -6.21
C ILE A 100 18.79 -4.48 -6.61
N GLY A 101 17.94 -3.67 -7.22
CA GLY A 101 18.25 -2.29 -7.60
C GLY A 101 18.63 -1.43 -6.40
N SER A 102 17.88 -1.53 -5.32
CA SER A 102 18.16 -0.82 -4.07
C SER A 102 19.50 -1.24 -3.45
N LEU A 103 19.78 -2.54 -3.41
CA LEU A 103 21.05 -3.06 -2.91
C LEU A 103 22.24 -2.57 -3.73
N ILE A 104 22.13 -2.53 -5.06
CA ILE A 104 23.18 -1.99 -5.95
C ILE A 104 23.45 -0.51 -5.59
N VAL A 105 22.41 0.29 -5.41
CA VAL A 105 22.55 1.71 -5.04
C VAL A 105 23.18 1.85 -3.66
N ILE A 106 22.76 1.06 -2.68
CA ILE A 106 23.31 1.06 -1.32
C ILE A 106 24.78 0.67 -1.33
N ILE A 107 25.14 -0.40 -2.03
CA ILE A 107 26.54 -0.86 -2.13
C ILE A 107 27.42 0.19 -2.82
N TYR A 108 26.94 0.80 -3.89
CA TYR A 108 27.66 1.85 -4.59
C TYR A 108 27.89 3.08 -3.70
N ASN A 109 26.92 3.40 -2.85
CA ASN A 109 26.95 4.57 -1.97
C ASN A 109 27.26 4.22 -0.50
N TYR A 110 27.88 3.08 -0.20
CA TYR A 110 28.08 2.61 1.19
C TYR A 110 28.73 3.62 2.13
N LYS A 111 29.59 4.49 1.61
CA LYS A 111 30.27 5.54 2.40
C LYS A 111 29.29 6.60 2.93
N ASN A 112 28.15 6.78 2.26
CA ASN A 112 27.15 7.76 2.63
C ASN A 112 26.10 7.22 3.60
N ILE A 113 26.10 5.92 3.89
CA ILE A 113 25.13 5.27 4.77
C ILE A 113 25.12 5.90 6.18
N PRO A 114 26.29 6.08 6.87
CA PRO A 114 26.29 6.68 8.19
C PRO A 114 25.73 8.11 8.18
N TYR A 115 26.04 8.87 7.14
CA TYR A 115 25.53 10.24 6.98
C TYR A 115 24.01 10.24 6.72
N ALA A 116 23.49 9.31 5.94
CA ALA A 116 22.04 9.18 5.68
C ALA A 116 21.28 8.90 6.98
N PHE A 117 21.74 7.94 7.79
CA PHE A 117 21.15 7.66 9.10
C PHE A 117 21.24 8.86 10.04
N ALA A 118 22.42 9.49 10.14
CA ALA A 118 22.58 10.69 10.95
C ALA A 118 21.62 11.81 10.51
N SER A 119 21.44 12.00 9.21
CA SER A 119 20.53 13.01 8.65
C SER A 119 19.07 12.75 9.00
N ILE A 120 18.64 11.49 9.06
CA ILE A 120 17.29 11.11 9.48
C ILE A 120 17.06 11.54 10.95
N PHE A 121 18.00 11.19 11.85
CA PHE A 121 17.87 11.55 13.26
C PHE A 121 17.99 13.06 13.48
N ILE A 122 18.96 13.71 12.85
CA ILE A 122 19.13 15.17 12.94
C ILE A 122 17.88 15.87 12.40
N GLY A 123 17.36 15.43 11.24
CA GLY A 123 16.16 16.02 10.65
C GLY A 123 14.90 15.80 11.50
N ALA A 124 14.77 14.65 12.16
CA ALA A 124 13.63 14.35 13.00
C ALA A 124 13.60 15.17 14.30
N PHE A 125 14.78 15.44 14.88
CA PHE A 125 14.90 16.09 16.21
C PHE A 125 15.46 17.52 16.17
N SER A 126 15.77 18.07 14.99
CA SER A 126 16.29 19.44 14.86
C SER A 126 15.16 20.46 14.85
N PRO A 127 15.12 21.38 15.83
CA PRO A 127 14.14 22.47 15.84
C PRO A 127 14.26 23.41 14.62
N SER A 128 15.44 23.51 14.03
CA SER A 128 15.68 24.34 12.84
C SER A 128 14.96 23.83 11.60
N SER A 129 14.69 22.52 11.51
CA SER A 129 13.86 21.94 10.46
C SER A 129 12.39 22.38 10.58
N VAL A 130 11.97 22.74 11.79
CA VAL A 130 10.61 23.18 12.11
C VAL A 130 10.46 24.71 11.97
N VAL A 131 11.54 25.48 12.17
CA VAL A 131 11.52 26.94 12.30
C VAL A 131 12.03 27.67 11.04
N GLY A 132 12.68 26.98 10.12
CA GLY A 132 13.24 27.58 8.91
C GLY A 132 12.16 28.06 7.92
N GLY A 133 11.73 29.28 8.04
CA GLY A 133 11.07 30.15 7.07
C GLY A 133 9.91 29.52 6.29
N ALA A 134 10.01 29.21 5.07
CA ALA A 134 9.00 28.48 4.27
C ALA A 134 8.53 27.13 4.89
N ALA A 135 8.95 26.83 6.07
CA ALA A 135 8.91 25.61 6.85
C ALA A 135 7.51 25.20 7.29
N GLY A 136 6.59 26.09 7.53
CA GLY A 136 5.23 25.72 7.88
C GLY A 136 4.54 24.93 6.75
N ALA A 137 4.78 25.33 5.52
CA ALA A 137 4.28 24.59 4.34
C ALA A 137 5.04 23.28 4.15
N THR A 138 6.34 23.25 4.42
CA THR A 138 7.19 22.05 4.27
C THR A 138 6.90 21.01 5.34
N VAL A 139 6.72 21.42 6.60
CA VAL A 139 6.35 20.53 7.71
C VAL A 139 4.95 19.97 7.48
N LYS A 140 3.99 20.82 7.10
CA LYS A 140 2.64 20.36 6.73
C LYS A 140 2.68 19.37 5.57
N LEU A 141 3.50 19.62 4.56
CA LEU A 141 3.63 18.75 3.40
C LEU A 141 4.32 17.42 3.78
N ALA A 142 5.37 17.46 4.59
CA ALA A 142 6.06 16.28 5.08
C ALA A 142 5.15 15.41 5.94
N LEU A 143 4.42 16.01 6.90
CA LEU A 143 3.44 15.30 7.71
C LEU A 143 2.32 14.72 6.86
N THR A 144 1.69 15.51 6.01
CA THR A 144 0.55 15.02 5.22
C THR A 144 0.96 13.97 4.20
N LYS A 145 2.09 14.12 3.54
CA LYS A 145 2.57 13.14 2.55
C LYS A 145 3.25 11.93 3.19
N GLY A 146 4.09 12.15 4.21
CA GLY A 146 4.80 11.09 4.91
C GLY A 146 3.86 10.19 5.69
N VAL A 147 3.04 10.77 6.58
CA VAL A 147 2.07 10.01 7.38
C VAL A 147 1.03 9.32 6.48
N ALA A 148 0.50 10.05 5.48
CA ALA A 148 -0.49 9.46 4.58
C ALA A 148 0.07 8.28 3.79
N ARG A 149 1.32 8.35 3.32
CA ARG A 149 1.95 7.24 2.58
C ARG A 149 2.33 6.08 3.48
N GLY A 150 2.85 6.33 4.67
CA GLY A 150 3.16 5.28 5.65
C GLY A 150 1.92 4.52 6.10
N LEU A 151 0.84 5.23 6.41
CA LEU A 151 -0.45 4.62 6.75
C LEU A 151 -1.03 3.81 5.59
N PHE A 152 -0.86 4.29 4.36
CA PHE A 152 -1.37 3.62 3.17
C PHE A 152 -0.59 2.35 2.85
N SER A 153 0.75 2.38 2.90
CA SER A 153 1.61 1.22 2.61
C SER A 153 1.37 0.07 3.58
N ASN A 154 1.32 0.37 4.88
CA ASN A 154 1.09 -0.63 5.93
C ASN A 154 -0.39 -0.97 6.16
N GLU A 155 -1.30 -0.33 5.42
CA GLU A 155 -2.76 -0.45 5.60
C GLU A 155 -3.25 -0.22 7.04
N ALA A 156 -2.52 0.45 7.86
CA ALA A 156 -2.61 0.70 9.30
C ALA A 156 -4.05 0.74 9.89
N GLY A 157 -4.74 -0.41 9.92
CA GLY A 157 -6.11 -0.55 10.42
C GLY A 157 -7.21 -0.18 9.43
N MET A 158 -6.91 0.05 8.16
CA MET A 158 -7.91 0.36 7.12
C MET A 158 -8.88 -0.79 6.88
N GLY A 159 -8.46 -2.04 7.13
CA GLY A 159 -9.31 -3.23 7.04
C GLY A 159 -9.35 -3.89 5.67
N SER A 160 -8.48 -3.52 4.75
CA SER A 160 -8.33 -4.17 3.44
C SER A 160 -7.61 -5.51 3.55
N THR A 161 -6.52 -5.58 4.30
CA THR A 161 -5.74 -6.79 4.56
C THR A 161 -6.61 -7.98 5.00
N PRO A 162 -7.54 -7.87 5.97
CA PRO A 162 -8.41 -8.98 6.36
C PRO A 162 -9.28 -9.53 5.23
N HIS A 163 -9.65 -8.73 4.21
CA HIS A 163 -10.39 -9.24 3.06
C HIS A 163 -9.53 -10.17 2.20
N ALA A 164 -8.27 -9.78 1.95
CA ALA A 164 -7.34 -10.60 1.17
C ALA A 164 -6.96 -11.89 1.92
N HIS A 165 -6.68 -11.79 3.22
CA HIS A 165 -6.27 -12.92 4.04
C HIS A 165 -7.41 -13.91 4.35
N ALA A 166 -8.68 -13.48 4.24
CA ALA A 166 -9.83 -14.34 4.51
C ALA A 166 -9.96 -15.53 3.56
N VAL A 167 -9.38 -15.45 2.36
CA VAL A 167 -9.42 -16.54 1.37
C VAL A 167 -8.25 -17.52 1.50
N ALA A 168 -7.33 -17.30 2.42
CA ALA A 168 -6.20 -18.17 2.65
C ALA A 168 -6.64 -19.55 3.16
N LYS A 169 -5.99 -20.60 2.65
CA LYS A 169 -6.21 -21.98 3.10
C LYS A 169 -5.14 -22.33 4.12
N VAL A 170 -5.47 -22.22 5.40
CA VAL A 170 -4.60 -22.51 6.54
C VAL A 170 -5.34 -23.38 7.55
N ASP A 171 -4.61 -24.18 8.31
CA ASP A 171 -5.21 -25.04 9.32
C ASP A 171 -5.69 -24.21 10.52
N HIS A 172 -4.97 -23.15 10.85
CA HIS A 172 -5.34 -22.27 11.95
C HIS A 172 -5.20 -20.79 11.58
N PRO A 173 -6.17 -19.91 11.94
CA PRO A 173 -6.13 -18.47 11.60
C PRO A 173 -4.88 -17.73 12.07
N VAL A 174 -4.22 -18.18 13.13
CA VAL A 174 -2.98 -17.61 13.66
C VAL A 174 -1.84 -17.70 12.64
N GLU A 175 -1.78 -18.77 11.84
CA GLU A 175 -0.76 -18.93 10.80
C GLU A 175 -0.83 -17.77 9.80
N GLN A 176 -2.03 -17.45 9.37
CA GLN A 176 -2.23 -16.31 8.46
C GLN A 176 -1.96 -14.97 9.15
N GLY A 177 -2.18 -14.87 10.45
CA GLY A 177 -1.79 -13.71 11.25
C GLY A 177 -0.27 -13.50 11.25
N PHE A 178 0.52 -14.54 11.40
CA PHE A 178 1.98 -14.47 11.29
C PHE A 178 2.45 -14.07 9.90
N VAL A 179 1.81 -14.57 8.84
CA VAL A 179 2.11 -14.16 7.47
C VAL A 179 1.85 -12.67 7.28
N ALA A 180 0.72 -12.16 7.78
CA ALA A 180 0.39 -10.74 7.73
C ALA A 180 1.41 -9.88 8.50
N MET A 181 1.80 -10.29 9.71
CA MET A 181 2.83 -9.60 10.49
C MET A 181 4.18 -9.56 9.75
N THR A 182 4.59 -10.67 9.17
CA THR A 182 5.84 -10.76 8.41
C THR A 182 5.78 -9.84 7.19
N GLY A 183 4.64 -9.77 6.51
CA GLY A 183 4.43 -8.86 5.38
C GLY A 183 4.61 -7.39 5.77
N VAL A 184 4.00 -6.96 6.87
CA VAL A 184 4.14 -5.59 7.39
C VAL A 184 5.59 -5.31 7.83
N PHE A 185 6.26 -6.28 8.44
CA PHE A 185 7.66 -6.14 8.82
C PHE A 185 8.56 -5.93 7.59
N ILE A 186 8.39 -6.77 6.55
CA ILE A 186 9.17 -6.65 5.32
C ILE A 186 8.88 -5.32 4.62
N ASP A 187 7.62 -4.89 4.53
CA ASP A 187 7.27 -3.60 3.95
C ASP A 187 7.97 -2.45 4.69
N THR A 188 7.87 -2.42 6.01
CA THR A 188 8.39 -1.31 6.82
C THR A 188 9.91 -1.27 6.89
N PHE A 189 10.57 -2.41 7.10
CA PHE A 189 12.00 -2.45 7.40
C PHE A 189 12.89 -2.82 6.20
N VAL A 190 12.32 -3.38 5.14
CA VAL A 190 13.09 -3.79 3.96
C VAL A 190 12.73 -2.94 2.74
N VAL A 191 11.44 -2.72 2.49
CA VAL A 191 10.99 -2.04 1.26
C VAL A 191 11.04 -0.53 1.40
N LEU A 192 10.65 0.01 2.56
CA LEU A 192 10.55 1.46 2.80
C LEU A 192 11.87 2.11 3.24
N ASN A 193 12.85 1.34 3.68
CA ASN A 193 14.19 1.81 4.06
C ASN A 193 15.22 1.47 3.01
#